data_9c2dfbf51982def1f3d5096bcff8dc15
#
_entry.id   9c2dfbf51982def1f3d5096bcff8dc15
#
_cell.length_a   1.000
_cell.length_b   1.000
_cell.length_c   1.000
_cell.angle_alpha   90.00
_cell.angle_beta   90.00
_cell.angle_gamma   90.00
#
_symmetry.space_group_name_H-M   'P 1'
#
loop_
_entity.id
_entity.type
_entity.pdbx_description
1 polymer ?
#
loop_
_entity_poly.entity_id
_entity_poly.type
_entity_poly.pdbx_seq_one_letter_code
_entity_poly.pdbx_strand_id
1 'polypeptide(L)'
;RSWLNPYSTDAQAYLISLANEAVDMGVEDIVLDSVFFPSMGGSEMATFGSASKEKTREQVLTDFVSDVRSSVESKGAQVWLKVNATDLFEDSTQSYGGDPLAVSGGMLMVSLVPEQFGTSYTSDAFSMEKPVTTPGQTVETAMKAIQSLASDDSYTYWGILQAYTSQTVTGENGKNYTQTEIQEQIQGLQAAGVLNYSLWNPEGTYSLGE
;
A
#
# COMPACT_ATOMS: atom_id res chain seq x y z
N ARG A 1 -16.77 1.70 -11.87
CA ARG A 1 -16.82 1.25 -10.45
C ARG A 1 -17.36 2.39 -9.61
N SER A 2 -18.19 2.08 -8.60
CA SER A 2 -18.60 3.06 -7.59
C SER A 2 -17.44 3.33 -6.63
N TRP A 3 -17.24 4.58 -6.25
CA TRP A 3 -16.22 5.01 -5.29
C TRP A 3 -16.91 5.83 -4.20
N LEU A 4 -16.58 5.59 -2.95
CA LEU A 4 -17.08 6.42 -1.86
C LEU A 4 -16.41 7.79 -1.94
N ASN A 5 -17.20 8.85 -1.78
CA ASN A 5 -16.66 10.21 -1.75
C ASN A 5 -15.83 10.41 -0.46
N PRO A 6 -14.51 10.64 -0.55
CA PRO A 6 -13.69 10.82 0.65
C PRO A 6 -14.10 12.02 1.51
N TYR A 7 -14.77 13.03 0.94
CA TYR A 7 -15.31 14.19 1.68
C TYR A 7 -16.65 13.91 2.37
N SER A 8 -17.25 12.73 2.21
CA SER A 8 -18.53 12.40 2.86
C SER A 8 -18.29 12.00 4.31
N THR A 9 -18.74 12.82 5.25
CA THR A 9 -18.69 12.53 6.69
C THR A 9 -19.47 11.27 7.05
N ASP A 10 -20.58 10.99 6.36
CA ASP A 10 -21.39 9.78 6.58
C ASP A 10 -20.63 8.53 6.13
N ALA A 11 -19.90 8.59 4.99
CA ALA A 11 -19.08 7.49 4.52
C ALA A 11 -17.90 7.23 5.47
N GLN A 12 -17.23 8.30 5.93
CA GLN A 12 -16.15 8.20 6.93
C GLN A 12 -16.66 7.57 8.23
N ALA A 13 -17.77 8.08 8.79
CA ALA A 13 -18.36 7.55 10.02
C ALA A 13 -18.75 6.09 9.90
N TYR A 14 -19.30 5.67 8.76
CA TYR A 14 -19.62 4.28 8.48
C TYR A 14 -18.37 3.39 8.50
N LEU A 15 -17.29 3.79 7.81
CA LEU A 15 -16.04 3.02 7.77
C LEU A 15 -15.36 2.96 9.14
N ILE A 16 -15.39 4.06 9.91
CA ILE A 16 -14.90 4.09 11.30
C ILE A 16 -15.70 3.11 12.18
N SER A 17 -17.04 3.06 12.00
CA SER A 17 -17.86 2.11 12.76
C SER A 17 -17.53 0.65 12.45
N LEU A 18 -17.25 0.32 11.18
CA LEU A 18 -16.80 -1.02 10.77
C LEU A 18 -15.44 -1.38 11.38
N ALA A 19 -14.48 -0.46 11.39
CA ALA A 19 -13.19 -0.67 12.04
C ALA A 19 -13.35 -0.96 13.54
N ASN A 20 -14.20 -0.20 14.21
CA ASN A 20 -14.49 -0.42 15.63
C ASN A 20 -15.17 -1.77 15.90
N GLU A 21 -16.13 -2.17 15.06
CA GLU A 21 -16.79 -3.47 15.16
C GLU A 21 -15.78 -4.62 14.98
N ALA A 22 -14.88 -4.52 13.98
CA ALA A 22 -13.82 -5.52 13.77
C ALA A 22 -12.91 -5.66 15.01
N VAL A 23 -12.51 -4.54 15.62
CA VAL A 23 -11.68 -4.55 16.83
C VAL A 23 -12.45 -5.11 18.03
N ASP A 24 -13.72 -4.80 18.17
CA ASP A 24 -14.58 -5.37 19.22
C ASP A 24 -14.76 -6.90 19.05
N MET A 25 -14.56 -7.44 17.84
CA MET A 25 -14.51 -8.87 17.53
C MET A 25 -13.13 -9.51 17.75
N GLY A 26 -12.11 -8.74 18.14
CA GLY A 26 -10.76 -9.20 18.45
C GLY A 26 -9.73 -9.02 17.32
N VAL A 27 -10.03 -8.21 16.31
CA VAL A 27 -9.03 -7.84 15.28
C VAL A 27 -8.04 -6.84 15.88
N GLU A 28 -6.73 -7.11 15.73
CA GLU A 28 -5.64 -6.31 16.28
C GLU A 28 -5.03 -5.35 15.25
N ASP A 29 -5.12 -5.68 13.96
CA ASP A 29 -4.58 -4.86 12.87
C ASP A 29 -5.68 -4.49 11.87
N ILE A 30 -5.92 -3.20 11.68
CA ILE A 30 -6.84 -2.65 10.67
C ILE A 30 -6.02 -2.17 9.48
N VAL A 31 -6.29 -2.70 8.30
CA VAL A 31 -5.66 -2.26 7.05
C VAL A 31 -6.64 -1.41 6.25
N LEU A 32 -6.28 -0.17 6.04
CA LEU A 32 -6.99 0.77 5.19
C LEU A 32 -6.47 0.63 3.75
N ASP A 33 -7.21 -0.11 2.92
CA ASP A 33 -6.89 -0.28 1.50
C ASP A 33 -7.72 0.66 0.62
N SER A 34 -7.14 1.12 -0.47
CA SER A 34 -7.80 1.98 -1.46
C SER A 34 -8.26 3.35 -0.89
N VAL A 35 -7.54 3.88 0.10
CA VAL A 35 -7.78 5.21 0.67
C VAL A 35 -7.08 6.25 -0.19
N PHE A 36 -7.67 6.55 -1.33
CA PHE A 36 -7.19 7.55 -2.30
C PHE A 36 -8.32 8.00 -3.22
N PHE A 37 -8.10 9.08 -3.97
CA PHE A 37 -9.02 9.55 -5.00
C PHE A 37 -8.79 8.79 -6.31
N PRO A 38 -9.84 8.35 -7.02
CA PRO A 38 -9.66 7.71 -8.30
C PRO A 38 -8.98 8.65 -9.30
N SER A 39 -7.93 8.16 -9.96
CA SER A 39 -7.16 8.91 -10.98
C SER A 39 -7.45 8.44 -12.41
N MET A 40 -8.32 7.45 -12.60
CA MET A 40 -8.62 6.87 -13.91
C MET A 40 -9.79 7.56 -14.61
N GLY A 41 -9.87 7.40 -15.93
CA GLY A 41 -10.78 8.09 -16.84
C GLY A 41 -12.21 8.27 -16.33
N GLY A 42 -12.72 9.49 -16.39
CA GLY A 42 -13.99 9.93 -15.85
C GLY A 42 -13.92 10.51 -14.43
N SER A 43 -12.78 10.40 -13.74
CA SER A 43 -12.59 10.98 -12.39
C SER A 43 -12.63 12.51 -12.41
N GLU A 44 -12.26 13.13 -13.53
CA GLU A 44 -12.37 14.57 -13.76
C GLU A 44 -13.82 15.07 -13.79
N MET A 45 -14.77 14.19 -14.02
CA MET A 45 -16.22 14.49 -13.99
C MET A 45 -16.82 14.30 -12.58
N ALA A 46 -16.06 13.77 -11.64
CA ALA A 46 -16.52 13.56 -10.27
C ALA A 46 -16.69 14.91 -9.55
N THR A 47 -17.81 15.07 -8.88
CA THR A 47 -18.08 16.24 -8.03
C THR A 47 -18.06 15.81 -6.56
N PHE A 48 -17.22 16.47 -5.76
CA PHE A 48 -17.02 16.11 -4.35
C PHE A 48 -17.82 16.99 -3.37
N GLY A 49 -18.68 17.89 -3.89
CA GLY A 49 -19.51 18.77 -3.08
C GLY A 49 -18.75 20.00 -2.53
N SER A 50 -19.38 20.74 -1.61
CA SER A 50 -18.81 21.98 -1.03
C SER A 50 -17.61 21.71 -0.13
N ALA A 51 -17.55 20.56 0.54
CA ALA A 51 -16.47 20.21 1.47
C ALA A 51 -15.09 20.14 0.79
N SER A 52 -15.05 19.83 -0.53
CA SER A 52 -13.81 19.85 -1.31
C SER A 52 -13.21 21.25 -1.53
N LYS A 53 -13.95 22.32 -1.17
CA LYS A 53 -13.45 23.69 -1.19
C LYS A 53 -12.82 24.12 0.14
N GLU A 54 -13.06 23.35 1.21
CA GLU A 54 -12.64 23.65 2.58
C GLU A 54 -11.37 22.88 2.96
N LYS A 55 -11.21 21.66 2.44
CA LYS A 55 -10.06 20.81 2.72
C LYS A 55 -9.41 20.34 1.41
N THR A 56 -8.08 20.22 1.39
CA THR A 56 -7.36 19.57 0.30
C THR A 56 -7.62 18.06 0.29
N ARG A 57 -7.27 17.38 -0.81
CA ARG A 57 -7.34 15.92 -0.89
C ARG A 57 -6.47 15.25 0.19
N GLU A 58 -5.24 15.72 0.35
CA GLU A 58 -4.31 15.22 1.36
C GLU A 58 -4.89 15.38 2.79
N GLN A 59 -5.40 16.57 3.10
CA GLN A 59 -5.99 16.83 4.42
C GLN A 59 -7.15 15.89 4.75
N VAL A 60 -8.09 15.68 3.81
CA VAL A 60 -9.24 14.83 4.08
C VAL A 60 -8.85 13.35 4.25
N LEU A 61 -7.83 12.88 3.51
CA LEU A 61 -7.33 11.51 3.66
C LEU A 61 -6.55 11.34 4.98
N THR A 62 -5.70 12.32 5.32
CA THR A 62 -4.94 12.33 6.57
C THR A 62 -5.87 12.36 7.79
N ASP A 63 -6.88 13.24 7.76
CA ASP A 63 -7.88 13.32 8.82
C ASP A 63 -8.61 11.99 8.99
N PHE A 64 -9.06 11.38 7.88
CA PHE A 64 -9.75 10.09 7.93
C PHE A 64 -8.88 8.97 8.55
N VAL A 65 -7.61 8.84 8.11
CA VAL A 65 -6.69 7.86 8.69
C VAL A 65 -6.46 8.11 10.18
N SER A 66 -6.31 9.38 10.58
CA SER A 66 -6.15 9.78 11.97
C SER A 66 -7.41 9.48 12.81
N ASP A 67 -8.61 9.74 12.27
CA ASP A 67 -9.87 9.47 12.94
C ASP A 67 -10.10 7.97 13.15
N VAL A 68 -9.83 7.12 12.14
CA VAL A 68 -9.87 5.66 12.31
C VAL A 68 -8.92 5.23 13.41
N ARG A 69 -7.66 5.69 13.36
CA ARG A 69 -6.64 5.37 14.35
C ARG A 69 -7.08 5.75 15.76
N SER A 70 -7.48 6.99 15.95
CA SER A 70 -7.93 7.50 17.26
C SER A 70 -9.12 6.72 17.83
N SER A 71 -9.97 6.17 16.95
CA SER A 71 -11.16 5.40 17.37
C SER A 71 -10.83 4.00 17.88
N VAL A 72 -9.70 3.39 17.45
CA VAL A 72 -9.37 1.99 17.75
C VAL A 72 -8.12 1.81 18.62
N GLU A 73 -7.19 2.79 18.67
CA GLU A 73 -5.95 2.69 19.46
C GLU A 73 -6.19 2.46 20.95
N SER A 74 -7.23 3.07 21.51
CA SER A 74 -7.58 2.86 22.91
C SER A 74 -7.99 1.42 23.24
N LYS A 75 -8.32 0.63 22.22
CA LYS A 75 -8.66 -0.79 22.29
C LYS A 75 -7.45 -1.69 22.00
N GLY A 76 -6.27 -1.12 21.73
CA GLY A 76 -5.02 -1.82 21.45
C GLY A 76 -4.81 -2.22 19.99
N ALA A 77 -5.67 -1.79 19.07
CA ALA A 77 -5.52 -2.10 17.64
C ALA A 77 -4.61 -1.10 16.93
N GLN A 78 -3.91 -1.58 15.89
CA GLN A 78 -3.07 -0.77 15.00
C GLN A 78 -3.78 -0.47 13.69
N VAL A 79 -3.45 0.65 13.05
CA VAL A 79 -4.04 1.06 11.76
C VAL A 79 -2.93 1.30 10.74
N TRP A 80 -2.98 0.53 9.67
CA TRP A 80 -2.03 0.56 8.56
C TRP A 80 -2.67 1.16 7.32
N LEU A 81 -2.01 2.11 6.68
CA LEU A 81 -2.38 2.55 5.34
C LEU A 81 -1.69 1.65 4.30
N LYS A 82 -2.47 0.95 3.49
CA LYS A 82 -1.93 0.17 2.37
C LYS A 82 -1.70 1.11 1.18
N VAL A 83 -0.48 1.08 0.64
CA VAL A 83 -0.06 1.84 -0.56
C VAL A 83 0.67 0.91 -1.52
N ASN A 84 0.68 1.23 -2.82
CA ASN A 84 1.59 0.56 -3.75
C ASN A 84 2.95 1.27 -3.72
N ALA A 85 4.03 0.55 -3.88
CA ALA A 85 5.37 1.14 -3.93
C ALA A 85 5.50 2.18 -5.05
N THR A 86 4.84 1.95 -6.20
CA THR A 86 4.80 2.90 -7.32
C THR A 86 4.12 4.23 -6.95
N ASP A 87 3.12 4.22 -6.06
CA ASP A 87 2.46 5.45 -5.61
C ASP A 87 3.41 6.34 -4.77
N LEU A 88 4.48 5.75 -4.19
CA LEU A 88 5.51 6.45 -3.43
C LEU A 88 6.65 6.96 -4.33
N PHE A 89 6.82 6.38 -5.51
CA PHE A 89 7.88 6.73 -6.46
C PHE A 89 7.44 7.70 -7.57
N GLU A 90 6.14 7.89 -7.74
CA GLU A 90 5.54 8.68 -8.80
C GLU A 90 4.77 9.88 -8.23
N ASP A 91 4.34 10.79 -9.12
CA ASP A 91 3.45 11.89 -8.71
C ASP A 91 2.08 11.38 -8.27
N SER A 92 1.84 11.39 -6.99
CA SER A 92 0.61 10.95 -6.35
C SER A 92 -0.37 12.09 -6.04
N THR A 93 -0.15 13.30 -6.56
CA THR A 93 -0.98 14.49 -6.30
C THR A 93 -2.45 14.27 -6.68
N GLN A 94 -2.72 13.55 -7.77
CA GLN A 94 -4.10 13.27 -8.17
C GLN A 94 -4.81 12.29 -7.24
N SER A 95 -4.10 11.26 -6.78
CA SER A 95 -4.66 10.19 -5.96
C SER A 95 -4.69 10.55 -4.48
N TYR A 96 -3.61 11.09 -3.95
CA TYR A 96 -3.47 11.38 -2.53
C TYR A 96 -3.55 12.88 -2.19
N GLY A 97 -3.51 13.75 -3.19
CA GLY A 97 -3.43 15.19 -2.99
C GLY A 97 -2.03 15.70 -2.65
N GLY A 98 -1.08 14.78 -2.49
CA GLY A 98 0.30 15.02 -2.11
C GLY A 98 1.04 13.70 -1.86
N ASP A 99 1.85 13.67 -0.82
CA ASP A 99 2.68 12.51 -0.45
C ASP A 99 1.88 11.45 0.34
N PRO A 100 1.78 10.19 -0.15
CA PRO A 100 1.14 9.11 0.61
C PRO A 100 1.80 8.81 1.97
N LEU A 101 3.10 9.11 2.14
CA LEU A 101 3.77 8.99 3.43
C LEU A 101 3.11 9.89 4.49
N ALA A 102 2.83 11.15 4.14
CA ALA A 102 2.15 12.09 5.02
C ALA A 102 0.75 11.60 5.42
N VAL A 103 0.00 11.03 4.46
CA VAL A 103 -1.35 10.48 4.71
C VAL A 103 -1.33 9.30 5.68
N SER A 104 -0.27 8.49 5.67
CA SER A 104 -0.18 7.26 6.48
C SER A 104 -0.11 7.50 7.99
N GLY A 105 0.37 8.66 8.40
CA GLY A 105 0.62 8.94 9.82
C GLY A 105 1.64 7.99 10.46
N GLY A 106 2.59 7.44 9.68
CA GLY A 106 3.73 6.67 10.16
C GLY A 106 3.59 5.14 10.09
N MET A 107 2.43 4.59 9.71
CA MET A 107 2.26 3.12 9.58
C MET A 107 1.82 2.75 8.17
N LEU A 108 2.71 2.12 7.41
CA LEU A 108 2.49 1.74 6.02
C LEU A 108 2.56 0.24 5.81
N MET A 109 1.55 -0.29 5.10
CA MET A 109 1.58 -1.59 4.47
C MET A 109 1.87 -1.41 2.99
N VAL A 110 3.10 -1.68 2.56
CA VAL A 110 3.57 -1.37 1.20
C VAL A 110 3.48 -2.59 0.31
N SER A 111 2.78 -2.47 -0.82
CA SER A 111 2.80 -3.49 -1.87
C SER A 111 4.11 -3.42 -2.63
N LEU A 112 4.97 -4.42 -2.41
CA LEU A 112 6.28 -4.60 -3.03
C LEU A 112 6.25 -5.72 -4.08
N VAL A 113 5.08 -6.02 -4.63
CA VAL A 113 4.85 -7.07 -5.62
C VAL A 113 5.67 -6.78 -6.89
N PRO A 114 6.70 -7.61 -7.24
CA PRO A 114 7.59 -7.34 -8.37
C PRO A 114 6.89 -7.14 -9.71
N GLU A 115 5.74 -7.80 -9.94
CA GLU A 115 4.95 -7.62 -11.16
C GLU A 115 4.46 -6.17 -11.36
N GLN A 116 4.24 -5.41 -10.30
CA GLN A 116 3.79 -4.01 -10.38
C GLN A 116 4.81 -3.08 -11.03
N PHE A 117 6.07 -3.47 -11.02
CA PHE A 117 7.16 -2.72 -11.66
C PHE A 117 7.33 -3.07 -13.16
N GLY A 118 6.52 -3.99 -13.70
CA GLY A 118 6.56 -4.36 -15.12
C GLY A 118 7.83 -5.11 -15.53
N THR A 119 8.30 -4.87 -16.76
CA THR A 119 9.53 -5.48 -17.31
C THR A 119 10.79 -4.73 -16.91
N SER A 120 10.67 -3.45 -16.63
CA SER A 120 11.66 -2.55 -16.05
C SER A 120 10.94 -1.36 -15.42
N TYR A 121 11.54 -0.76 -14.42
CA TYR A 121 10.98 0.42 -13.75
C TYR A 121 12.06 1.45 -13.47
N THR A 122 11.74 2.72 -13.67
CA THR A 122 12.66 3.84 -13.38
C THR A 122 11.85 5.04 -12.87
N SER A 123 12.27 5.55 -11.73
CA SER A 123 11.85 6.82 -11.15
C SER A 123 13.09 7.53 -10.59
N ASP A 124 12.92 8.73 -10.04
CA ASP A 124 14.01 9.46 -9.41
C ASP A 124 14.59 8.72 -8.17
N ALA A 125 13.77 7.97 -7.46
CA ALA A 125 14.16 7.29 -6.21
C ALA A 125 14.53 5.81 -6.40
N PHE A 126 14.01 5.15 -7.44
CA PHE A 126 14.12 3.71 -7.62
C PHE A 126 14.22 3.32 -9.09
N SER A 127 15.16 2.42 -9.41
CA SER A 127 15.29 1.83 -10.74
C SER A 127 15.60 0.34 -10.64
N MET A 128 14.94 -0.48 -11.46
CA MET A 128 15.11 -1.93 -11.48
C MET A 128 14.87 -2.49 -12.88
N GLU A 129 15.84 -3.27 -13.37
CA GLU A 129 15.70 -4.06 -14.58
C GLU A 129 15.18 -5.46 -14.22
N LYS A 130 14.22 -5.94 -15.01
CA LYS A 130 13.64 -7.29 -14.86
C LYS A 130 13.20 -7.63 -13.42
N PRO A 131 12.37 -6.80 -12.77
CA PRO A 131 12.05 -6.93 -11.35
C PRO A 131 11.46 -8.30 -10.97
N VAL A 132 10.69 -8.92 -11.87
CA VAL A 132 10.09 -10.24 -11.63
C VAL A 132 11.13 -11.36 -11.62
N THR A 133 12.27 -11.21 -12.32
CA THR A 133 13.32 -12.26 -12.36
C THR A 133 14.26 -12.21 -11.15
N THR A 134 14.31 -11.09 -10.46
CA THR A 134 15.18 -10.86 -9.28
C THR A 134 14.35 -10.37 -8.07
N PRO A 135 13.35 -11.17 -7.62
CA PRO A 135 12.32 -10.69 -6.69
C PRO A 135 12.89 -10.23 -5.34
N GLY A 136 13.89 -10.93 -4.79
CA GLY A 136 14.53 -10.55 -3.53
C GLY A 136 15.24 -9.20 -3.63
N GLN A 137 16.04 -9.00 -4.68
CA GLN A 137 16.72 -7.72 -4.92
C GLN A 137 15.72 -6.59 -5.16
N THR A 138 14.64 -6.86 -5.90
CA THR A 138 13.59 -5.88 -6.18
C THR A 138 12.95 -5.40 -4.88
N VAL A 139 12.54 -6.33 -3.99
CA VAL A 139 11.92 -6.02 -2.70
C VAL A 139 12.89 -5.24 -1.81
N GLU A 140 14.15 -5.70 -1.68
CA GLU A 140 15.17 -5.04 -0.87
C GLU A 140 15.41 -3.59 -1.33
N THR A 141 15.68 -3.42 -2.63
CA THR A 141 16.04 -2.11 -3.19
C THR A 141 14.85 -1.14 -3.14
N ALA A 142 13.64 -1.61 -3.48
CA ALA A 142 12.44 -0.78 -3.41
C ALA A 142 12.14 -0.36 -1.97
N MET A 143 12.23 -1.27 -1.00
CA MET A 143 11.97 -0.93 0.40
C MET A 143 12.98 0.08 0.95
N LYS A 144 14.27 -0.09 0.66
CA LYS A 144 15.32 0.88 1.04
C LYS A 144 15.10 2.25 0.39
N ALA A 145 14.67 2.29 -0.86
CA ALA A 145 14.32 3.53 -1.54
C ALA A 145 13.15 4.23 -0.84
N ILE A 146 12.09 3.49 -0.47
CA ILE A 146 10.93 4.03 0.27
C ILE A 146 11.37 4.60 1.62
N GLN A 147 12.18 3.88 2.38
CA GLN A 147 12.72 4.35 3.66
C GLN A 147 13.52 5.66 3.50
N SER A 148 14.22 5.81 2.37
CA SER A 148 14.99 7.04 2.07
C SER A 148 14.11 8.24 1.71
N LEU A 149 12.84 8.02 1.31
CA LEU A 149 11.88 9.10 1.07
C LEU A 149 11.29 9.64 2.37
N ALA A 150 11.27 8.84 3.43
CA ALA A 150 10.77 9.25 4.73
C ALA A 150 11.66 10.35 5.34
N SER A 151 11.05 11.33 5.98
CA SER A 151 11.75 12.46 6.59
C SER A 151 12.50 12.09 7.87
N ASP A 152 12.13 10.96 8.48
CA ASP A 152 12.70 10.46 9.73
C ASP A 152 12.46 8.95 9.92
N ASP A 153 13.00 8.39 11.00
CA ASP A 153 12.92 6.95 11.32
C ASP A 153 11.62 6.55 12.06
N SER A 154 10.62 7.43 12.13
CA SER A 154 9.37 7.17 12.87
C SER A 154 8.40 6.22 12.14
N TYR A 155 8.67 5.94 10.87
CA TYR A 155 7.81 5.09 10.05
C TYR A 155 8.01 3.60 10.37
N THR A 156 6.88 2.91 10.49
CA THR A 156 6.82 1.45 10.61
C THR A 156 6.27 0.86 9.32
N TYR A 157 6.91 -0.21 8.83
CA TYR A 157 6.61 -0.80 7.55
C TYR A 157 6.19 -2.26 7.65
N TRP A 158 5.28 -2.65 6.76
CA TRP A 158 4.85 -4.01 6.50
C TRP A 158 4.91 -4.27 5.00
N GLY A 159 5.59 -5.32 4.54
CA GLY A 159 5.70 -5.64 3.12
C GLY A 159 4.59 -6.56 2.64
N ILE A 160 3.96 -6.25 1.50
CA ILE A 160 3.11 -7.20 0.77
C ILE A 160 3.94 -7.78 -0.36
N LEU A 161 4.12 -9.11 -0.38
CA LEU A 161 4.99 -9.85 -1.27
C LEU A 161 4.20 -10.70 -2.27
N GLN A 162 4.76 -10.94 -3.45
CA GLN A 162 4.13 -11.71 -4.52
C GLN A 162 4.22 -13.23 -4.24
N ALA A 163 3.09 -13.90 -4.18
CA ALA A 163 3.00 -15.35 -3.97
C ALA A 163 2.32 -16.06 -5.16
N TYR A 164 2.59 -15.61 -6.38
CA TYR A 164 2.05 -16.19 -7.62
C TYR A 164 2.99 -15.93 -8.79
N THR A 165 2.90 -16.76 -9.82
CA THR A 165 3.60 -16.53 -11.09
C THR A 165 2.85 -15.50 -11.91
N SER A 166 3.52 -14.40 -12.31
CA SER A 166 2.94 -13.37 -13.15
C SER A 166 2.41 -13.95 -14.48
N GLN A 167 1.22 -13.53 -14.85
CA GLN A 167 0.64 -13.83 -16.16
C GLN A 167 0.81 -12.68 -17.16
N THR A 168 1.23 -11.51 -16.68
CA THR A 168 1.39 -10.27 -17.47
C THR A 168 2.84 -10.00 -17.83
N VAL A 169 3.78 -10.33 -16.92
CA VAL A 169 5.22 -10.23 -17.14
C VAL A 169 5.78 -11.63 -17.38
N THR A 170 5.99 -11.98 -18.65
CA THR A 170 6.34 -13.32 -19.09
C THR A 170 7.61 -13.35 -19.97
N GLY A 171 7.97 -14.52 -20.50
CA GLY A 171 9.14 -14.69 -21.35
C GLY A 171 10.44 -14.43 -20.60
N GLU A 172 11.37 -13.70 -21.22
CA GLU A 172 12.69 -13.38 -20.63
C GLU A 172 12.64 -12.40 -19.44
N ASN A 173 11.50 -11.75 -19.23
CA ASN A 173 11.25 -10.84 -18.11
C ASN A 173 10.42 -11.51 -17.00
N GLY A 174 9.86 -12.69 -17.26
CA GLY A 174 9.09 -13.48 -16.32
C GLY A 174 9.92 -14.52 -15.57
N LYS A 175 9.41 -14.99 -14.45
CA LYS A 175 9.98 -16.08 -13.66
C LYS A 175 8.82 -16.87 -13.03
N ASN A 176 8.96 -18.18 -13.00
CA ASN A 176 8.03 -19.01 -12.25
C ASN A 176 8.27 -18.83 -10.76
N TYR A 177 7.23 -18.47 -10.02
CA TYR A 177 7.29 -18.27 -8.57
C TYR A 177 6.93 -19.56 -7.85
N THR A 178 7.85 -19.99 -7.04
CA THR A 178 7.76 -21.11 -6.11
C THR A 178 8.04 -20.60 -4.70
N GLN A 179 8.15 -21.50 -3.75
CA GLN A 179 8.60 -21.17 -2.39
C GLN A 179 9.97 -20.46 -2.38
N THR A 180 10.85 -20.76 -3.36
CA THR A 180 12.18 -20.12 -3.46
C THR A 180 12.05 -18.62 -3.70
N GLU A 181 11.23 -18.20 -4.67
CA GLU A 181 11.04 -16.79 -4.99
C GLU A 181 10.31 -16.02 -3.89
N ILE A 182 9.41 -16.69 -3.17
CA ILE A 182 8.78 -16.11 -1.97
C ILE A 182 9.85 -15.92 -0.87
N GLN A 183 10.71 -16.90 -0.64
CA GLN A 183 11.77 -16.80 0.36
C GLN A 183 12.83 -15.74 0.00
N GLU A 184 13.17 -15.59 -1.29
CA GLU A 184 14.04 -14.51 -1.77
C GLU A 184 13.46 -13.14 -1.42
N GLN A 185 12.15 -12.92 -1.62
CA GLN A 185 11.47 -11.67 -1.26
C GLN A 185 11.48 -11.42 0.24
N ILE A 186 11.21 -12.44 1.06
CA ILE A 186 11.25 -12.32 2.53
C ILE A 186 12.67 -11.92 2.99
N GLN A 187 13.70 -12.55 2.44
CA GLN A 187 15.08 -12.21 2.76
C GLN A 187 15.44 -10.79 2.31
N GLY A 188 14.98 -10.37 1.14
CA GLY A 188 15.16 -8.99 0.64
C GLY A 188 14.50 -7.96 1.56
N LEU A 189 13.29 -8.24 2.03
CA LEU A 189 12.59 -7.37 2.98
C LEU A 189 13.33 -7.30 4.33
N GLN A 190 13.80 -8.43 4.84
CA GLN A 190 14.60 -8.51 6.06
C GLN A 190 15.94 -7.77 5.93
N ALA A 191 16.58 -7.83 4.76
CA ALA A 191 17.81 -7.07 4.47
C ALA A 191 17.58 -5.55 4.43
N ALA A 192 16.33 -5.11 4.22
CA ALA A 192 15.90 -3.73 4.40
C ALA A 192 15.45 -3.40 5.84
N GLY A 193 15.61 -4.35 6.79
CA GLY A 193 15.25 -4.15 8.20
C GLY A 193 13.76 -4.27 8.53
N VAL A 194 12.92 -4.75 7.59
CA VAL A 194 11.48 -4.93 7.79
C VAL A 194 11.19 -6.41 8.01
N LEU A 195 10.51 -6.74 9.11
CA LEU A 195 10.22 -8.13 9.50
C LEU A 195 8.78 -8.54 9.23
N ASN A 196 7.85 -7.57 9.20
CA ASN A 196 6.43 -7.82 8.99
C ASN A 196 6.13 -7.95 7.49
N TYR A 197 5.48 -9.04 7.11
CA TYR A 197 5.06 -9.24 5.73
C TYR A 197 3.73 -9.99 5.60
N SER A 198 3.09 -9.81 4.46
CA SER A 198 1.94 -10.59 3.99
C SER A 198 2.24 -11.12 2.60
N LEU A 199 1.68 -12.27 2.28
CA LEU A 199 1.74 -12.85 0.95
C LEU A 199 0.48 -12.47 0.17
N TRP A 200 0.65 -12.05 -1.07
CA TRP A 200 -0.44 -11.71 -1.97
C TRP A 200 -0.51 -12.68 -3.14
N ASN A 201 -1.70 -13.28 -3.33
CA ASN A 201 -2.07 -14.04 -4.52
C ASN A 201 -3.49 -13.66 -4.93
N PRO A 202 -3.72 -13.17 -6.17
CA PRO A 202 -5.05 -12.72 -6.62
C PRO A 202 -6.08 -13.85 -6.66
N GLU A 203 -5.65 -15.11 -6.75
CA GLU A 203 -6.51 -16.29 -6.75
C GLU A 203 -6.81 -16.81 -5.33
N GLY A 204 -6.16 -16.27 -4.31
CA GLY A 204 -6.30 -16.70 -2.92
C GLY A 204 -5.78 -18.12 -2.64
N THR A 205 -4.99 -18.69 -3.55
CA THR A 205 -4.41 -20.03 -3.42
C THR A 205 -2.94 -19.94 -3.05
N TYR A 206 -2.54 -20.57 -1.95
CA TYR A 206 -1.17 -20.53 -1.46
C TYR A 206 -0.65 -21.96 -1.31
N SER A 207 0.43 -22.32 -2.07
CA SER A 207 1.20 -23.53 -1.84
C SER A 207 2.42 -23.15 -0.98
N LEU A 208 2.28 -23.29 0.32
CA LEU A 208 3.34 -22.93 1.27
C LEU A 208 4.41 -24.01 1.42
N GLY A 209 4.38 -25.06 0.58
CA GLY A 209 5.24 -26.24 0.67
C GLY A 209 4.87 -27.12 1.88
N GLU A 210 5.08 -28.42 1.74
CA GLU A 210 5.13 -29.36 2.87
C GLU A 210 6.47 -29.27 3.60
#